data_39800cf29dcbc3a772b47c997abe3ab6
#
_entry.id   39800cf29dcbc3a772b47c997abe3ab6
#
_cell.length_a   1.000
_cell.length_b   1.000
_cell.length_c   1.000
_cell.angle_alpha   90.00
_cell.angle_beta   90.00
_cell.angle_gamma   90.00
#
_symmetry.space_group_name_H-M   'P 1'
#
loop_
_entity.id
_entity.type
_entity.pdbx_description
1 polymer ?
#
loop_
_entity_poly.entity_id
_entity_poly.type
_entity_poly.pdbx_seq_one_letter_code
_entity_poly.pdbx_strand_id
1 'polypeptide(L)'
;MVDNITLKCYDKEVYHHLRYGTFVEKSNWINGRWYDKLVLNNGKYGDDAHDLIIEFYEDFMKIYGSIRKWYYGATSLDDLTKTDLEKAWRKVAKRLGISFDTLRTFEISEIEMGLNVPVDMTCTEMIHRIRGFRSKCYKLKESSSECREFVLACHTVKICNGIDEINGNVLIRRNILRVAFLSGDGRRSVLGRLKVGTLGELFD
;
A
#
# COMPACT_ATOMS: atom_id res chain seq x y z
N MET A 1 -11.53 0.81 -0.66
CA MET A 1 -10.66 0.11 0.32
C MET A 1 -9.20 0.51 0.11
N VAL A 2 -8.48 0.78 1.21
CA VAL A 2 -7.04 1.07 1.18
C VAL A 2 -6.27 -0.25 1.23
N ASP A 3 -5.30 -0.45 0.34
CA ASP A 3 -4.46 -1.65 0.31
C ASP A 3 -3.02 -1.31 0.73
N ASN A 4 -2.37 -0.43 -0.03
CA ASN A 4 -1.04 0.05 0.31
C ASN A 4 -1.11 1.52 0.72
N ILE A 5 -0.32 1.86 1.72
CA ILE A 5 -0.09 3.24 2.13
C ILE A 5 1.42 3.44 2.33
N THR A 6 1.90 4.57 1.86
CA THR A 6 3.24 5.04 2.15
C THR A 6 3.16 6.28 3.02
N LEU A 7 3.70 6.18 4.22
CA LEU A 7 3.77 7.27 5.19
C LEU A 7 5.19 7.83 5.26
N LYS A 8 5.31 9.14 5.49
CA LYS A 8 6.57 9.82 5.83
C LYS A 8 6.47 10.47 7.18
N CYS A 9 7.54 10.39 7.95
CA CYS A 9 7.67 11.06 9.23
C CYS A 9 8.94 11.90 9.24
N TYR A 10 8.79 13.18 9.56
CA TYR A 10 9.87 14.16 9.69
C TYR A 10 10.16 14.50 11.17
N ASP A 11 9.39 13.93 12.10
CA ASP A 11 9.62 14.11 13.52
C ASP A 11 10.92 13.44 13.94
N LYS A 12 11.87 14.25 14.40
CA LYS A 12 13.21 13.80 14.75
C LYS A 12 13.23 12.92 16.00
N GLU A 13 12.35 13.15 16.97
CA GLU A 13 12.27 12.34 18.18
C GLU A 13 11.78 10.93 17.84
N VAL A 14 10.72 10.83 17.05
CA VAL A 14 10.21 9.55 16.56
C VAL A 14 11.24 8.86 15.67
N TYR A 15 11.89 9.60 14.79
CA TYR A 15 12.95 9.08 13.92
C TYR A 15 14.09 8.46 14.75
N HIS A 16 14.60 9.18 15.75
CA HIS A 16 15.69 8.70 16.61
C HIS A 16 15.24 7.50 17.47
N HIS A 17 14.03 7.57 18.02
CA HIS A 17 13.46 6.47 18.80
C HIS A 17 13.42 5.16 17.99
N LEU A 18 12.97 5.22 16.74
CA LEU A 18 12.86 4.03 15.89
C LEU A 18 14.19 3.59 15.29
N ARG A 19 15.06 4.52 14.88
CA ARG A 19 16.34 4.20 14.26
C ARG A 19 17.35 3.58 15.23
N TYR A 20 17.41 4.10 16.43
CA TYR A 20 18.39 3.68 17.44
C TYR A 20 17.80 2.77 18.53
N GLY A 21 16.51 2.45 18.44
CA GLY A 21 15.87 1.44 19.27
C GLY A 21 16.32 0.02 18.89
N THR A 22 15.86 -0.96 19.66
CA THR A 22 16.23 -2.38 19.52
C THR A 22 15.69 -3.06 18.25
N PHE A 23 15.13 -2.31 17.30
CA PHE A 23 14.31 -2.86 16.20
C PHE A 23 15.00 -2.88 14.85
N VAL A 24 16.19 -2.30 14.68
CA VAL A 24 16.85 -2.23 13.37
C VAL A 24 17.47 -3.56 13.00
N GLU A 25 16.87 -4.26 12.04
CA GLU A 25 17.32 -5.61 11.67
C GLU A 25 18.33 -5.64 10.51
N LYS A 26 18.36 -4.67 9.60
CA LYS A 26 19.23 -4.74 8.41
C LYS A 26 19.61 -3.38 7.85
N SER A 27 20.89 -3.22 7.53
CA SER A 27 21.43 -2.16 6.68
C SER A 27 21.55 -2.67 5.25
N ASN A 28 21.04 -1.94 4.28
CA ASN A 28 21.20 -2.25 2.87
C ASN A 28 22.00 -1.16 2.16
N TRP A 29 22.94 -1.56 1.29
CA TRP A 29 23.68 -0.67 0.42
C TRP A 29 22.99 -0.56 -0.93
N ILE A 30 22.46 0.63 -1.27
CA ILE A 30 21.79 0.88 -2.54
C ILE A 30 22.33 2.18 -3.13
N ASN A 31 22.81 2.15 -4.38
CA ASN A 31 23.31 3.32 -5.11
C ASN A 31 24.37 4.15 -4.34
N GLY A 32 25.29 3.47 -3.66
CA GLY A 32 26.37 4.14 -2.94
C GLY A 32 25.96 4.73 -1.57
N ARG A 33 24.80 4.41 -1.05
CA ARG A 33 24.32 4.86 0.27
C ARG A 33 23.88 3.70 1.14
N TRP A 34 24.13 3.80 2.44
CA TRP A 34 23.59 2.88 3.43
C TRP A 34 22.19 3.35 3.85
N TYR A 35 21.24 2.42 3.80
CA TYR A 35 19.90 2.62 4.34
C TYR A 35 19.69 1.66 5.49
N ASP A 36 19.35 2.22 6.64
CA ASP A 36 18.85 1.42 7.75
C ASP A 36 17.41 1.03 7.46
N LYS A 37 17.08 -0.22 7.66
CA LYS A 37 15.76 -0.77 7.39
C LYS A 37 15.25 -1.57 8.57
N LEU A 38 14.07 -1.22 9.03
CA LEU A 38 13.32 -2.00 10.00
C LEU A 38 12.22 -2.77 9.29
N VAL A 39 12.09 -4.05 9.62
CA VAL A 39 11.03 -4.93 9.13
C VAL A 39 10.04 -5.17 10.25
N LEU A 40 8.80 -4.70 10.06
CA LEU A 40 7.72 -4.84 11.02
C LEU A 40 6.79 -5.98 10.60
N ASN A 41 7.03 -7.16 11.14
CA ASN A 41 6.20 -8.34 10.89
C ASN A 41 4.81 -8.20 11.53
N ASN A 42 3.80 -8.78 10.91
CA ASN A 42 2.41 -8.77 11.39
C ASN A 42 2.16 -9.64 12.64
N GLY A 43 3.15 -10.43 13.08
CA GLY A 43 3.03 -11.39 14.19
C GLY A 43 2.41 -12.72 13.79
N LYS A 44 2.27 -12.99 12.49
CA LYS A 44 1.88 -14.27 11.91
C LYS A 44 3.09 -15.00 11.35
N TYR A 45 2.98 -16.27 11.07
CA TYR A 45 4.07 -17.16 10.62
C TYR A 45 3.68 -17.87 9.33
N GLY A 46 4.70 -18.40 8.64
CA GLY A 46 4.51 -19.13 7.39
C GLY A 46 3.90 -18.23 6.30
N ASP A 47 2.98 -18.77 5.57
CA ASP A 47 2.35 -18.13 4.40
C ASP A 47 1.52 -16.90 4.73
N ASP A 48 1.09 -16.78 5.98
CA ASP A 48 0.36 -15.59 6.47
C ASP A 48 1.28 -14.45 6.93
N ALA A 49 2.60 -14.66 6.94
CA ALA A 49 3.55 -13.61 7.28
C ALA A 49 3.52 -12.48 6.24
N HIS A 50 3.45 -11.26 6.71
CA HIS A 50 3.57 -10.08 5.87
C HIS A 50 4.21 -8.94 6.65
N ASP A 51 5.09 -8.21 5.99
CA ASP A 51 5.89 -7.17 6.60
C ASP A 51 5.51 -5.77 6.08
N LEU A 52 5.48 -4.80 6.99
CA LEU A 52 5.66 -3.41 6.64
C LEU A 52 7.15 -3.07 6.74
N ILE A 53 7.60 -2.21 5.85
CA ILE A 53 8.99 -1.81 5.74
C ILE A 53 9.12 -0.37 6.19
N ILE A 54 10.12 -0.11 7.04
CA ILE A 54 10.48 1.21 7.47
C ILE A 54 11.89 1.48 6.98
N GLU A 55 12.06 2.51 6.15
CA GLU A 55 13.35 2.96 5.65
C GLU A 55 13.69 4.30 6.27
N PHE A 56 14.94 4.43 6.71
CA PHE A 56 15.48 5.66 7.29
C PHE A 56 16.33 6.38 6.26
N TYR A 57 15.92 7.61 5.96
CA TYR A 57 16.66 8.55 5.13
C TYR A 57 17.36 9.58 6.00
N GLU A 58 18.07 10.53 5.42
CA GLU A 58 18.81 11.55 6.16
C GLU A 58 17.91 12.43 7.04
N ASP A 59 16.77 12.89 6.48
CA ASP A 59 15.88 13.87 7.11
C ASP A 59 14.50 13.32 7.49
N PHE A 60 14.17 12.09 7.09
CA PHE A 60 12.86 11.50 7.34
C PHE A 60 12.92 9.98 7.32
N MET A 61 11.90 9.35 7.83
CA MET A 61 11.66 7.93 7.61
C MET A 61 10.40 7.69 6.80
N LYS A 62 10.37 6.54 6.12
CA LYS A 62 9.27 6.10 5.27
C LYS A 62 8.74 4.76 5.77
N ILE A 63 7.43 4.63 5.97
CA ILE A 63 6.76 3.37 6.27
C ILE A 63 5.91 2.99 5.05
N TYR A 64 6.07 1.78 4.53
CA TYR A 64 5.31 1.34 3.37
C TYR A 64 5.05 -0.17 3.37
N GLY A 65 4.08 -0.57 2.59
CA GLY A 65 3.65 -1.96 2.41
C GLY A 65 2.13 -2.11 2.40
N SER A 66 1.65 -3.32 2.17
CA SER A 66 0.22 -3.60 2.21
C SER A 66 -0.26 -3.71 3.65
N ILE A 67 -0.91 -2.65 4.14
CA ILE A 67 -1.52 -2.64 5.48
C ILE A 67 -2.63 -3.69 5.60
N ARG A 68 -3.32 -3.99 4.51
CA ARG A 68 -4.34 -5.03 4.45
C ARG A 68 -3.72 -6.41 4.72
N LYS A 69 -2.70 -6.78 3.96
CA LYS A 69 -1.99 -8.07 4.14
C LYS A 69 -1.31 -8.14 5.50
N TRP A 70 -0.76 -7.03 5.97
CA TRP A 70 -0.16 -6.97 7.29
C TRP A 70 -1.17 -7.20 8.41
N TYR A 71 -2.39 -6.72 8.29
CA TYR A 71 -3.41 -6.85 9.32
C TYR A 71 -4.10 -8.21 9.29
N TYR A 72 -4.59 -8.62 8.13
CA TYR A 72 -5.31 -9.87 7.95
C TYR A 72 -4.42 -11.09 7.70
N GLY A 73 -3.20 -10.90 7.21
CA GLY A 73 -2.30 -11.93 6.71
C GLY A 73 -2.14 -11.87 5.19
N ALA A 74 -1.01 -12.37 4.69
CA ALA A 74 -0.67 -12.33 3.27
C ALA A 74 -1.68 -13.07 2.40
N THR A 75 -2.26 -14.15 2.93
CA THR A 75 -3.21 -15.04 2.24
C THR A 75 -4.66 -14.56 2.32
N SER A 76 -4.97 -13.57 3.18
CA SER A 76 -6.33 -13.08 3.33
C SER A 76 -6.80 -12.32 2.09
N LEU A 77 -8.07 -12.56 1.74
CA LEU A 77 -8.78 -11.94 0.64
C LEU A 77 -9.78 -10.88 1.10
N ASP A 78 -9.86 -10.69 2.42
CA ASP A 78 -10.80 -9.76 3.02
C ASP A 78 -10.44 -8.33 2.69
N ASP A 79 -11.46 -7.54 2.45
CA ASP A 79 -11.33 -6.11 2.21
C ASP A 79 -11.24 -5.35 3.54
N LEU A 80 -10.25 -4.47 3.65
CA LEU A 80 -10.02 -3.69 4.85
C LEU A 80 -11.09 -2.59 4.97
N THR A 81 -11.97 -2.70 5.98
CA THR A 81 -12.96 -1.66 6.28
C THR A 81 -12.29 -0.40 6.89
N LYS A 82 -13.00 0.74 6.95
CA LYS A 82 -12.49 1.95 7.65
C LYS A 82 -12.12 1.63 9.11
N THR A 83 -12.98 0.93 9.81
CA THR A 83 -12.73 0.54 11.20
C THR A 83 -11.53 -0.38 11.35
N ASP A 84 -11.35 -1.34 10.44
CA ASP A 84 -10.23 -2.26 10.53
C ASP A 84 -8.91 -1.60 10.08
N LEU A 85 -8.97 -0.64 9.16
CA LEU A 85 -7.82 0.21 8.82
C LEU A 85 -7.31 0.96 10.05
N GLU A 86 -8.21 1.56 10.83
CA GLU A 86 -7.85 2.24 12.07
C GLU A 86 -7.25 1.27 13.11
N LYS A 87 -7.87 0.11 13.32
CA LYS A 87 -7.33 -0.93 14.21
C LYS A 87 -5.95 -1.41 13.76
N ALA A 88 -5.75 -1.58 12.44
CA ALA A 88 -4.47 -1.98 11.88
C ALA A 88 -3.38 -0.96 12.24
N TRP A 89 -3.63 0.33 12.02
CA TRP A 89 -2.66 1.37 12.33
C TRP A 89 -2.44 1.58 13.83
N ARG A 90 -3.45 1.37 14.68
CA ARG A 90 -3.27 1.31 16.13
C ARG A 90 -2.35 0.15 16.54
N LYS A 91 -2.48 -1.01 15.89
CA LYS A 91 -1.58 -2.15 16.12
C LYS A 91 -0.16 -1.84 15.66
N VAL A 92 0.02 -1.15 14.52
CA VAL A 92 1.33 -0.68 14.05
C VAL A 92 1.96 0.27 15.07
N ALA A 93 1.25 1.30 15.52
CA ALA A 93 1.73 2.26 16.52
C ALA A 93 2.21 1.54 17.79
N LYS A 94 1.41 0.62 18.31
CA LYS A 94 1.77 -0.19 19.49
C LYS A 94 3.05 -0.99 19.26
N ARG A 95 3.23 -1.60 18.10
CA ARG A 95 4.45 -2.36 17.80
C ARG A 95 5.68 -1.49 17.59
N LEU A 96 5.50 -0.26 17.14
CA LEU A 96 6.58 0.73 17.03
C LEU A 96 6.90 1.41 18.36
N GLY A 97 6.11 1.19 19.41
CA GLY A 97 6.30 1.84 20.69
C GLY A 97 5.99 3.35 20.68
N ILE A 98 5.15 3.81 19.73
CA ILE A 98 4.70 5.20 19.64
C ILE A 98 3.20 5.31 19.91
N SER A 99 2.72 6.51 20.23
CA SER A 99 1.29 6.74 20.39
C SER A 99 0.58 6.70 19.03
N PHE A 100 -0.70 6.33 19.02
CA PHE A 100 -1.48 6.39 17.78
C PHE A 100 -1.66 7.84 17.30
N ASP A 101 -1.78 8.80 18.23
CA ASP A 101 -1.87 10.22 17.88
C ASP A 101 -0.60 10.72 17.19
N THR A 102 0.57 10.27 17.64
CA THR A 102 1.84 10.52 16.95
C THR A 102 1.82 9.92 15.54
N LEU A 103 1.37 8.67 15.38
CA LEU A 103 1.29 8.05 14.05
C LEU A 103 0.31 8.78 13.12
N ARG A 104 -0.77 9.35 13.64
CA ARG A 104 -1.74 10.15 12.87
C ARG A 104 -1.12 11.39 12.23
N THR A 105 -0.04 11.93 12.75
CA THR A 105 0.66 13.10 12.19
C THR A 105 1.53 12.78 10.97
N PHE A 106 1.76 11.48 10.68
CA PHE A 106 2.60 11.10 9.54
C PHE A 106 1.93 11.47 8.22
N GLU A 107 2.72 12.01 7.32
CA GLU A 107 2.24 12.42 6.00
C GLU A 107 2.02 11.23 5.08
N ILE A 108 0.91 11.21 4.36
CA ILE A 108 0.65 10.23 3.31
C ILE A 108 1.32 10.70 2.02
N SER A 109 2.35 9.98 1.57
CA SER A 109 3.00 10.29 0.28
C SER A 109 2.41 9.49 -0.89
N GLU A 110 1.91 8.29 -0.62
CA GLU A 110 1.29 7.43 -1.63
C GLU A 110 0.14 6.64 -1.00
N ILE A 111 -0.89 6.42 -1.77
CA ILE A 111 -2.01 5.56 -1.37
C ILE A 111 -2.45 4.71 -2.56
N GLU A 112 -2.65 3.43 -2.30
CA GLU A 112 -3.32 2.52 -3.22
C GLU A 112 -4.69 2.16 -2.64
N MET A 113 -5.72 2.45 -3.42
CA MET A 113 -7.10 2.04 -3.13
C MET A 113 -7.52 0.98 -4.13
N GLY A 114 -7.90 -0.16 -3.63
CA GLY A 114 -8.36 -1.28 -4.46
C GLY A 114 -9.83 -1.61 -4.23
N LEU A 115 -10.47 -2.10 -5.27
CA LEU A 115 -11.82 -2.62 -5.26
C LEU A 115 -11.85 -3.97 -5.97
N ASN A 116 -12.41 -4.97 -5.31
CA ASN A 116 -12.68 -6.26 -5.92
C ASN A 116 -14.08 -6.23 -6.55
N VAL A 117 -14.15 -6.41 -7.85
CA VAL A 117 -15.40 -6.33 -8.62
C VAL A 117 -15.74 -7.72 -9.16
N PRO A 118 -16.83 -8.36 -8.71
CA PRO A 118 -17.31 -9.59 -9.33
C PRO A 118 -17.77 -9.29 -10.77
N VAL A 119 -17.49 -10.21 -11.68
CA VAL A 119 -17.87 -10.11 -13.08
C VAL A 119 -18.54 -11.39 -13.56
N ASP A 120 -19.45 -11.26 -14.52
CA ASP A 120 -20.24 -12.40 -15.05
C ASP A 120 -19.46 -13.26 -16.06
N MET A 121 -18.25 -12.85 -16.42
CA MET A 121 -17.37 -13.54 -17.35
C MET A 121 -15.99 -13.76 -16.72
N THR A 122 -15.12 -14.47 -17.42
CA THR A 122 -13.73 -14.60 -16.93
C THR A 122 -13.03 -13.24 -16.92
N CYS A 123 -12.18 -13.01 -15.93
CA CYS A 123 -11.45 -11.75 -15.84
C CYS A 123 -10.57 -11.50 -17.07
N THR A 124 -9.99 -12.55 -17.63
CA THR A 124 -9.19 -12.46 -18.86
C THR A 124 -10.01 -11.91 -20.02
N GLU A 125 -11.23 -12.42 -20.26
CA GLU A 125 -12.12 -11.91 -21.29
C GLU A 125 -12.53 -10.46 -21.04
N MET A 126 -12.84 -10.11 -19.78
CA MET A 126 -13.16 -8.74 -19.41
C MET A 126 -11.99 -7.79 -19.66
N ILE A 127 -10.78 -8.18 -19.23
CA ILE A 127 -9.56 -7.39 -19.43
C ILE A 127 -9.28 -7.18 -20.93
N HIS A 128 -9.48 -8.18 -21.75
CA HIS A 128 -9.33 -8.05 -23.22
C HIS A 128 -10.31 -7.04 -23.84
N ARG A 129 -11.50 -6.88 -23.27
CA ARG A 129 -12.50 -5.92 -23.73
C ARG A 129 -12.22 -4.48 -23.30
N ILE A 130 -11.42 -4.28 -22.24
CA ILE A 130 -11.08 -2.95 -21.75
C ILE A 130 -9.99 -2.34 -22.63
N ARG A 131 -10.39 -1.42 -23.52
CA ARG A 131 -9.48 -0.76 -24.48
C ARG A 131 -9.11 0.66 -24.09
N GLY A 132 -9.72 1.22 -23.07
CA GLY A 132 -9.48 2.58 -22.63
C GLY A 132 -10.12 2.87 -21.28
N PHE A 133 -9.67 3.92 -20.64
CA PHE A 133 -10.23 4.42 -19.39
C PHE A 133 -10.61 5.89 -19.55
N ARG A 134 -11.88 6.16 -19.45
CA ARG A 134 -12.64 7.42 -19.34
C ARG A 134 -12.20 8.63 -20.19
N SER A 135 -10.94 8.80 -20.56
CA SER A 135 -10.46 9.95 -21.30
C SER A 135 -9.21 9.62 -22.12
N LYS A 136 -9.04 10.35 -23.21
CA LYS A 136 -7.83 10.30 -24.06
C LYS A 136 -6.52 10.62 -23.35
N CYS A 137 -6.59 11.13 -22.12
CA CYS A 137 -5.42 11.52 -21.33
C CYS A 137 -4.69 10.35 -20.66
N TYR A 138 -5.37 9.21 -20.50
CA TYR A 138 -4.74 8.02 -19.94
C TYR A 138 -3.97 7.26 -21.01
N LYS A 139 -2.69 7.04 -20.75
CA LYS A 139 -1.84 6.21 -21.61
C LYS A 139 -1.86 4.77 -21.08
N LEU A 140 -2.13 3.84 -21.97
CA LEU A 140 -1.94 2.42 -21.68
C LEU A 140 -0.43 2.17 -21.55
N LYS A 141 0.05 1.79 -20.37
CA LYS A 141 1.45 1.51 -20.10
C LYS A 141 1.75 0.02 -20.19
N GLU A 142 0.86 -0.79 -19.67
CA GLU A 142 1.01 -2.25 -19.65
C GLU A 142 -0.25 -2.91 -20.14
N SER A 143 -0.07 -3.92 -20.99
CA SER A 143 -1.16 -4.72 -21.52
C SER A 143 -0.70 -6.17 -21.55
N SER A 144 -1.29 -6.97 -20.68
CA SER A 144 -1.15 -8.43 -20.67
C SER A 144 -2.52 -9.08 -20.77
N SER A 145 -2.56 -10.40 -20.85
CA SER A 145 -3.82 -11.13 -20.73
C SER A 145 -4.48 -11.00 -19.37
N GLU A 146 -3.72 -10.55 -18.35
CA GLU A 146 -4.12 -10.54 -16.96
C GLU A 146 -4.19 -9.15 -16.34
N CYS A 147 -3.69 -8.11 -17.02
CA CYS A 147 -3.67 -6.76 -16.48
C CYS A 147 -3.71 -5.66 -17.56
N ARG A 148 -4.36 -4.56 -17.22
CA ARG A 148 -4.30 -3.28 -17.93
C ARG A 148 -3.89 -2.19 -16.95
N GLU A 149 -2.87 -1.42 -17.32
CA GLU A 149 -2.41 -0.28 -16.53
C GLU A 149 -2.58 1.02 -17.33
N PHE A 150 -3.35 1.95 -16.80
CA PHE A 150 -3.60 3.26 -17.39
C PHE A 150 -2.94 4.33 -16.53
N VAL A 151 -1.99 5.05 -17.11
CA VAL A 151 -1.18 6.03 -16.40
C VAL A 151 -1.60 7.44 -16.76
N LEU A 152 -1.82 8.26 -15.74
CA LEU A 152 -1.93 9.71 -15.81
C LEU A 152 -0.82 10.34 -14.95
N ALA A 153 -0.53 11.62 -15.16
CA ALA A 153 0.60 12.30 -14.50
C ALA A 153 0.60 12.20 -12.96
N CYS A 154 -0.54 12.05 -12.32
CA CYS A 154 -0.67 12.05 -10.85
C CYS A 154 -1.33 10.80 -10.26
N HIS A 155 -1.74 9.87 -11.07
CA HIS A 155 -2.29 8.59 -10.60
C HIS A 155 -2.25 7.52 -11.69
N THR A 156 -2.33 6.28 -11.27
CA THR A 156 -2.39 5.11 -12.13
C THR A 156 -3.63 4.29 -11.79
N VAL A 157 -4.29 3.78 -12.80
CA VAL A 157 -5.39 2.82 -12.63
C VAL A 157 -4.93 1.48 -13.16
N LYS A 158 -4.95 0.48 -12.30
CA LYS A 158 -4.69 -0.92 -12.65
C LYS A 158 -5.97 -1.72 -12.61
N ILE A 159 -6.20 -2.52 -13.63
CA ILE A 159 -7.31 -3.46 -13.71
C ILE A 159 -6.71 -4.82 -14.03
N CYS A 160 -6.70 -5.70 -13.04
CA CYS A 160 -6.03 -6.99 -13.12
C CYS A 160 -6.98 -8.14 -12.73
N ASN A 161 -6.62 -9.35 -13.11
CA ASN A 161 -7.19 -10.53 -12.48
C ASN A 161 -6.97 -10.44 -10.98
N GLY A 162 -7.97 -10.80 -10.19
CA GLY A 162 -7.80 -11.03 -8.76
C GLY A 162 -6.93 -12.27 -8.54
N ILE A 163 -5.62 -12.11 -8.69
CA ILE A 163 -4.63 -13.16 -8.45
C ILE A 163 -4.15 -13.01 -7.04
N ASP A 164 -4.33 -14.05 -6.25
CA ASP A 164 -3.67 -14.18 -4.96
C ASP A 164 -2.57 -15.25 -5.13
N GLU A 165 -1.32 -14.83 -5.00
CA GLU A 165 -0.19 -15.75 -4.86
C GLU A 165 -0.14 -16.26 -3.43
N ILE A 166 -0.40 -17.55 -3.26
CA ILE A 166 -0.15 -18.27 -2.02
C ILE A 166 0.91 -19.33 -2.31
N ASN A 167 2.12 -19.16 -1.78
CA ASN A 167 3.23 -20.14 -1.86
C ASN A 167 3.60 -20.57 -3.27
N GLY A 168 3.62 -19.68 -4.23
CA GLY A 168 3.85 -20.02 -5.62
C GLY A 168 2.69 -20.74 -6.30
N ASN A 169 1.61 -21.00 -5.59
CA ASN A 169 0.35 -21.46 -6.16
C ASN A 169 -0.54 -20.24 -6.41
N VAL A 170 -0.82 -19.98 -7.66
CA VAL A 170 -1.69 -18.88 -8.10
C VAL A 170 -3.14 -19.30 -7.92
N LEU A 171 -3.82 -18.75 -6.92
CA LEU A 171 -5.27 -18.83 -6.80
C LEU A 171 -5.90 -17.76 -7.72
N ILE A 172 -6.16 -18.12 -8.96
CA ILE A 172 -6.88 -17.25 -9.91
C ILE A 172 -8.35 -17.23 -9.51
N ARG A 173 -8.83 -16.13 -8.99
CA ARG A 173 -10.28 -15.89 -8.89
C ARG A 173 -10.81 -15.50 -10.27
N ARG A 174 -11.25 -16.47 -11.02
CA ARG A 174 -11.63 -16.32 -12.43
C ARG A 174 -12.70 -15.25 -12.71
N ASN A 175 -13.46 -14.84 -11.69
CA ASN A 175 -14.59 -13.94 -11.83
C ASN A 175 -14.52 -12.70 -10.92
N ILE A 176 -13.33 -12.33 -10.44
CA ILE A 176 -13.12 -11.11 -9.65
C ILE A 176 -12.02 -10.27 -10.29
N LEU A 177 -12.39 -9.09 -10.77
CA LEU A 177 -11.43 -8.07 -11.19
C LEU A 177 -10.97 -7.27 -9.99
N ARG A 178 -9.66 -7.06 -9.88
CA ARG A 178 -9.11 -6.06 -8.99
C ARG A 178 -8.89 -4.76 -9.75
N VAL A 179 -9.58 -3.72 -9.33
CA VAL A 179 -9.38 -2.36 -9.80
C VAL A 179 -8.63 -1.59 -8.72
N ALA A 180 -7.42 -1.16 -9.01
CA ALA A 180 -6.59 -0.42 -8.08
C ALA A 180 -6.28 0.98 -8.59
N PHE A 181 -6.38 1.97 -7.69
CA PHE A 181 -5.96 3.35 -7.91
C PHE A 181 -4.75 3.64 -7.07
N LEU A 182 -3.64 4.00 -7.73
CA LEU A 182 -2.43 4.46 -7.07
C LEU A 182 -2.34 5.98 -7.22
N SER A 183 -2.22 6.69 -6.12
CA SER A 183 -2.13 8.14 -6.08
C SER A 183 -0.96 8.59 -5.20
N GLY A 184 -0.13 9.49 -5.72
CA GLY A 184 0.90 10.18 -4.96
C GLY A 184 0.38 11.47 -4.29
N ASP A 185 1.28 12.21 -3.64
CA ASP A 185 1.01 13.40 -2.82
C ASP A 185 0.82 14.71 -3.60
N GLY A 186 0.95 14.71 -4.92
CA GLY A 186 0.85 15.92 -5.75
C GLY A 186 -0.52 16.65 -5.63
N ARG A 187 -0.55 17.98 -5.75
CA ARG A 187 -1.78 18.80 -5.67
C ARG A 187 -2.92 18.35 -6.60
N ARG A 188 -2.59 17.70 -7.72
CA ARG A 188 -3.56 17.16 -8.69
C ARG A 188 -3.91 15.69 -8.41
N SER A 189 -3.28 15.08 -7.42
CA SER A 189 -3.56 13.71 -6.97
C SER A 189 -4.93 13.60 -6.31
N VAL A 190 -5.39 12.38 -6.06
CA VAL A 190 -6.62 12.14 -5.30
C VAL A 190 -6.48 12.68 -3.88
N LEU A 191 -5.35 12.43 -3.21
CA LEU A 191 -5.06 12.94 -1.87
C LEU A 191 -5.10 14.46 -1.82
N GLY A 192 -4.43 15.14 -2.76
CA GLY A 192 -4.42 16.59 -2.83
C GLY A 192 -5.80 17.22 -3.11
N ARG A 193 -6.67 16.53 -3.85
CA ARG A 193 -8.05 16.98 -4.09
C ARG A 193 -8.96 16.78 -2.88
N LEU A 194 -8.76 15.71 -2.15
CA LEU A 194 -9.49 15.40 -0.92
C LEU A 194 -8.95 16.20 0.27
N LYS A 195 -7.82 16.91 0.10
CA LYS A 195 -7.09 17.61 1.16
C LYS A 195 -6.68 16.68 2.32
N VAL A 196 -6.37 15.43 1.99
CA VAL A 196 -5.86 14.44 2.93
C VAL A 196 -4.35 14.41 2.79
N GLY A 197 -3.64 14.95 3.75
CA GLY A 197 -2.17 15.00 3.78
C GLY A 197 -1.58 14.07 4.84
N THR A 198 -2.33 13.80 5.90
CA THR A 198 -1.87 12.98 7.03
C THR A 198 -2.72 11.74 7.22
N LEU A 199 -2.17 10.76 7.95
CA LEU A 199 -2.90 9.55 8.31
C LEU A 199 -4.14 9.88 9.18
N GLY A 200 -4.06 10.89 10.02
CA GLY A 200 -5.20 11.34 10.84
C GLY A 200 -6.37 11.82 10.01
N GLU A 201 -6.10 12.68 9.02
CA GLU A 201 -7.13 13.21 8.11
C GLU A 201 -7.82 12.12 7.26
N LEU A 202 -7.18 10.96 7.10
CA LEU A 202 -7.82 9.82 6.43
C LEU A 202 -8.95 9.21 7.26
N PHE A 203 -8.90 9.37 8.60
CA PHE A 203 -9.92 8.83 9.52
C PHE A 203 -11.04 9.83 9.85
N ASP A 204 -10.75 11.11 9.77
CA ASP A 204 -11.72 12.18 10.02
C ASP A 204 -12.65 12.37 8.80
#